data_7e392ff75991d765c6729d18ee21feb5
#
_entry.id   7e392ff75991d765c6729d18ee21feb5
#
_cell.length_a   1.000
_cell.length_b   1.000
_cell.length_c   1.000
_cell.angle_alpha   90.00
_cell.angle_beta   90.00
_cell.angle_gamma   90.00
#
_symmetry.space_group_name_H-M   'P 1'
#
loop_
_entity.id
_entity.type
_entity.pdbx_description
1 polymer ?
#
loop_
_entity_poly.entity_id
_entity_poly.type
_entity_poly.pdbx_seq_one_letter_code
_entity_poly.pdbx_strand_id
1 'polypeptide(L)'
;MLKYHVAVCDDEKSGLDGIVQSVQRYDVQGCFDIETYMDGNELLSELQMQKKSFDLLLLDIEMPSNGFQLAQSLIQMEKHPLVVFVTKRHEYAVQG
;
A
#
# COMPACT_ATOMS: atom_id res chain seq x y z
N MET A 1 20.06 3.62 11.87
CA MET A 1 19.51 2.69 10.88
C MET A 1 18.33 3.33 10.19
N LEU A 2 18.32 3.32 8.87
CA LEU A 2 17.21 3.88 8.10
C LEU A 2 16.02 2.95 8.16
N LYS A 3 14.85 3.52 8.40
CA LYS A 3 13.60 2.78 8.32
C LYS A 3 12.73 3.37 7.22
N TYR A 4 12.08 2.49 6.47
CA TYR A 4 11.13 2.88 5.44
C TYR A 4 9.72 2.65 5.94
N HIS A 5 8.87 3.64 5.75
CA HIS A 5 7.48 3.55 6.16
C HIS A 5 6.65 3.03 4.99
N VAL A 6 5.99 1.90 5.20
CA VAL A 6 5.21 1.21 4.18
C VAL A 6 3.77 1.14 4.62
N ALA A 7 2.86 1.53 3.75
CA ALA A 7 1.44 1.34 3.97
C ALA A 7 0.95 0.23 3.04
N VAL A 8 0.17 -0.69 3.58
CA VAL A 8 -0.47 -1.76 2.82
C VAL A 8 -1.97 -1.57 2.93
N CYS A 9 -2.65 -1.53 1.79
CA CYS A 9 -4.08 -1.29 1.75
C CYS A 9 -4.79 -2.40 0.97
N ASP A 10 -5.72 -3.08 1.61
CA ASP A 10 -6.51 -4.15 1.03
C ASP A 10 -7.79 -4.26 1.85
N ASP A 11 -8.94 -4.31 1.19
CA ASP A 11 -10.23 -4.39 1.88
C ASP A 11 -10.52 -5.77 2.47
N GLU A 12 -9.77 -6.79 2.09
CA GLU A 12 -9.89 -8.13 2.66
C GLU A 12 -8.75 -8.40 3.62
N LYS A 13 -9.09 -8.81 4.84
CA LYS A 13 -8.08 -9.05 5.85
C LYS A 13 -7.11 -10.16 5.45
N SER A 14 -7.58 -11.23 4.83
CA SER A 14 -6.71 -12.33 4.41
C SER A 14 -5.69 -11.86 3.38
N GLY A 15 -6.13 -11.04 2.42
CA GLY A 15 -5.22 -10.46 1.44
C GLY A 15 -4.21 -9.52 2.07
N LEU A 16 -4.69 -8.69 3.00
CA LEU A 16 -3.84 -7.76 3.73
C LEU A 16 -2.74 -8.50 4.47
N ASP A 17 -3.12 -9.53 5.24
CA ASP A 17 -2.17 -10.34 6.00
C ASP A 17 -1.15 -11.01 5.08
N GLY A 18 -1.60 -11.50 3.92
CA GLY A 18 -0.72 -12.13 2.95
C GLY A 18 0.33 -11.17 2.40
N ILE A 19 -0.06 -9.94 2.09
CA ILE A 19 0.87 -8.92 1.62
C ILE A 19 1.87 -8.58 2.71
N VAL A 20 1.40 -8.38 3.93
CA VAL A 20 2.26 -8.06 5.06
C VAL A 20 3.29 -9.16 5.29
N GLN A 21 2.86 -10.42 5.26
CA GLN A 21 3.78 -11.55 5.43
C GLN A 21 4.83 -11.60 4.34
N SER A 22 4.43 -11.32 3.10
CA SER A 22 5.38 -11.31 1.99
C SER A 22 6.42 -10.22 2.15
N VAL A 23 6.00 -9.03 2.56
CA VAL A 23 6.94 -7.93 2.81
C VAL A 23 7.89 -8.29 3.94
N GLN A 24 7.38 -8.87 5.01
CA GLN A 24 8.21 -9.23 6.16
C GLN A 24 9.25 -10.29 5.81
N ARG A 25 8.94 -11.18 4.88
CA ARG A 25 9.93 -12.16 4.42
C ARG A 25 11.10 -11.53 3.70
N TYR A 26 10.86 -10.47 2.95
CA TYR A 26 11.92 -9.75 2.26
C TYR A 26 12.70 -8.85 3.20
N ASP A 27 12.09 -8.45 4.30
CA ASP A 27 12.68 -7.50 5.22
C ASP A 27 13.53 -8.21 6.28
N VAL A 28 14.59 -8.83 5.84
CA VAL A 28 15.48 -9.61 6.71
C VAL A 28 16.08 -8.77 7.82
N GLN A 29 16.32 -7.48 7.56
CA GLN A 29 16.97 -6.59 8.50
C GLN A 29 16.02 -5.74 9.33
N GLY A 30 14.72 -5.89 9.13
CA GLY A 30 13.74 -5.12 9.88
C GLY A 30 13.73 -3.65 9.53
N CYS A 31 13.94 -3.31 8.25
CA CYS A 31 14.00 -1.92 7.79
C CYS A 31 12.64 -1.33 7.46
N PHE A 32 11.59 -2.15 7.39
CA PHE A 32 10.26 -1.67 7.02
C PHE A 32 9.37 -1.56 8.24
N ASP A 33 8.76 -0.39 8.37
CA ASP A 33 7.75 -0.13 9.38
C ASP A 33 6.41 -0.13 8.66
N ILE A 34 5.60 -1.15 8.91
CA ILE A 34 4.40 -1.44 8.11
C ILE A 34 3.16 -1.02 8.85
N GLU A 35 2.31 -0.23 8.18
CA GLU A 35 0.97 0.07 8.65
C GLU A 35 -0.04 -0.46 7.67
N THR A 36 -1.18 -0.92 8.17
CA THR A 36 -2.20 -1.57 7.35
C THR A 36 -3.49 -0.76 7.36
N TYR A 37 -4.16 -0.78 6.23
CA TYR A 37 -5.44 -0.10 6.04
C TYR A 37 -6.37 -1.02 5.27
N MET A 38 -7.61 -1.09 5.72
CA MET A 38 -8.65 -1.86 5.02
C MET A 38 -9.58 -0.95 4.21
N ASP A 39 -9.38 0.36 4.30
CA ASP A 39 -10.18 1.35 3.59
C ASP A 39 -9.26 2.38 2.95
N GLY A 40 -9.32 2.47 1.62
CA GLY A 40 -8.51 3.43 0.88
C GLY A 40 -8.81 4.87 1.23
N ASN A 41 -10.05 5.17 1.59
CA ASN A 41 -10.42 6.53 1.99
C ASN A 41 -9.77 6.94 3.29
N GLU A 42 -9.64 5.99 4.23
CA GLU A 42 -8.96 6.26 5.49
C GLU A 42 -7.48 6.57 5.24
N LEU A 43 -6.83 5.78 4.40
CA LEU A 43 -5.44 6.03 4.05
C LEU A 43 -5.27 7.39 3.39
N LEU A 44 -6.12 7.71 2.41
CA LEU A 44 -6.04 8.98 1.71
C LEU A 44 -6.24 10.15 2.66
N SER A 45 -7.20 10.03 3.58
CA SER A 45 -7.47 11.07 4.55
C SER A 45 -6.25 11.36 5.43
N GLU A 46 -5.59 10.32 5.91
CA GLU A 46 -4.39 10.51 6.74
C GLU A 46 -3.26 11.17 5.97
N LEU A 47 -3.10 10.81 4.70
CA LEU A 47 -2.06 11.42 3.86
C LEU A 47 -2.37 12.88 3.54
N GLN A 48 -3.63 13.19 3.22
CA GLN A 48 -4.04 14.56 2.90
C GLN A 48 -3.93 15.49 4.11
N MET A 49 -4.21 14.96 5.28
CA MET A 49 -4.10 15.73 6.52
C MET A 49 -2.67 15.80 7.05
N GLN A 50 -1.74 15.18 6.35
CA GLN A 50 -0.32 15.16 6.70
C GLN A 50 -0.04 14.56 8.08
N LYS A 51 -0.94 13.70 8.54
CA LYS A 51 -0.74 13.01 9.82
C LYS A 51 0.35 11.97 9.74
N LYS A 52 0.55 11.40 8.56
CA LYS A 52 1.56 10.37 8.32
C LYS A 52 2.16 10.54 6.94
N SER A 53 3.39 10.11 6.80
CA SER A 53 4.03 10.06 5.50
C SER A 53 4.58 8.65 5.28
N PHE A 54 4.50 8.18 4.05
CA PHE A 54 4.96 6.84 3.69
C PHE A 54 5.93 6.94 2.52
N ASP A 55 6.91 6.04 2.53
CA ASP A 55 7.86 5.91 1.41
C ASP A 55 7.28 5.03 0.31
N LEU A 56 6.46 4.06 0.67
CA LEU A 56 5.92 3.06 -0.25
C LEU A 56 4.48 2.75 0.11
N LEU A 57 3.63 2.66 -0.90
CA LEU A 57 2.25 2.19 -0.76
C LEU A 57 2.06 0.94 -1.59
N LEU A 58 1.56 -0.11 -0.96
CA LEU A 58 1.16 -1.34 -1.62
C LEU A 58 -0.36 -1.39 -1.61
N LEU A 59 -0.96 -1.28 -2.79
CA LEU A 59 -2.42 -1.19 -2.94
C LEU A 59 -2.95 -2.40 -3.68
N ASP A 60 -4.02 -3.00 -3.15
CA ASP A 60 -4.73 -4.05 -3.86
C ASP A 60 -5.51 -3.41 -5.02
N ILE A 61 -5.29 -3.93 -6.22
CA ILE A 61 -5.92 -3.41 -7.43
C ILE A 61 -7.43 -3.67 -7.46
N GLU A 62 -7.91 -4.62 -6.68
CA GLU A 62 -9.31 -5.05 -6.70
C GLU A 62 -10.15 -4.51 -5.56
N MET A 63 -9.72 -3.44 -4.92
CA MET A 63 -10.50 -2.83 -3.84
C MET A 63 -11.77 -2.18 -4.37
N PRO A 64 -12.92 -2.32 -3.65
CA PRO A 64 -14.15 -1.61 -4.03
C PRO A 64 -14.00 -0.10 -4.09
N SER A 65 -13.12 0.46 -3.28
CA SER A 65 -12.86 1.89 -3.25
C SER A 65 -12.00 2.38 -4.41
N ASN A 66 -11.77 1.55 -5.40
CA ASN A 66 -11.04 1.84 -6.63
C ASN A 66 -9.60 2.33 -6.36
N GLY A 67 -8.68 1.37 -6.29
CA GLY A 67 -7.28 1.66 -6.04
C GLY A 67 -6.65 2.63 -7.05
N PHE A 68 -7.12 2.64 -8.30
CA PHE A 68 -6.61 3.57 -9.31
C PHE A 68 -6.96 5.00 -8.99
N GLN A 69 -8.18 5.27 -8.54
CA GLN A 69 -8.57 6.62 -8.14
C GLN A 69 -7.77 7.09 -6.93
N LEU A 70 -7.55 6.20 -5.98
CA LEU A 70 -6.71 6.50 -4.83
C LEU A 70 -5.30 6.86 -5.27
N ALA A 71 -4.72 6.07 -6.16
CA ALA A 71 -3.37 6.32 -6.66
C ALA A 71 -3.29 7.65 -7.40
N GLN A 72 -4.29 7.96 -8.23
CA GLN A 72 -4.32 9.24 -8.95
C GLN A 72 -4.36 10.42 -7.99
N SER A 73 -5.17 10.32 -6.94
CA SER A 73 -5.23 11.37 -5.94
C SER A 73 -3.89 11.56 -5.24
N LEU A 74 -3.21 10.46 -4.94
CA LEU A 74 -1.92 10.52 -4.25
C LEU A 74 -0.82 11.10 -5.13
N ILE A 75 -0.82 10.75 -6.41
CA ILE A 75 0.21 11.24 -7.35
C ILE A 75 0.11 12.75 -7.54
N GLN A 76 -1.09 13.31 -7.40
CA GLN A 76 -1.28 14.75 -7.52
C GLN A 76 -0.77 15.52 -6.31
N MET A 77 -0.45 14.83 -5.22
CA MET A 77 0.11 15.50 -4.05
C MET A 77 1.57 15.86 -4.32
N GLU A 78 2.00 16.99 -3.76
CA GLU A 78 3.35 17.49 -3.97
C GLU A 78 4.41 16.48 -3.53
N LYS A 79 4.17 15.82 -2.39
CA LYS A 79 5.04 14.76 -1.89
C LYS A 79 4.23 13.49 -1.80
N HIS A 80 4.45 12.58 -2.72
CA HIS A 80 3.73 11.33 -2.73
C HIS A 80 4.69 10.15 -2.58
N PRO A 81 4.22 9.04 -1.98
CA PRO A 81 5.02 7.84 -1.90
C PRO A 81 5.08 7.12 -3.25
N LEU A 82 5.99 6.18 -3.35
CA LEU A 82 5.98 5.25 -4.48
C LEU A 82 4.77 4.33 -4.34
N VAL A 83 3.97 4.24 -5.38
CA VAL A 83 2.75 3.44 -5.37
C VAL A 83 2.97 2.17 -6.19
N VAL A 84 2.72 1.03 -5.59
CA VAL A 84 2.82 -0.27 -6.25
C VAL A 84 1.49 -0.98 -6.11
N PHE A 85 0.93 -1.43 -7.23
CA PHE A 85 -0.29 -2.22 -7.20
C PHE A 85 0.05 -3.69 -7.00
N VAL A 86 -0.70 -4.32 -6.12
CA VAL A 86 -0.56 -5.75 -5.83
C VAL A 86 -1.83 -6.44 -6.31
N THR A 87 -1.69 -7.64 -6.86
CA THR A 87 -2.85 -8.42 -7.26
C THR A 87 -2.75 -9.82 -6.67
N LYS A 88 -3.91 -10.37 -6.34
CA LYS A 88 -4.02 -11.75 -5.85
C LYS A 88 -4.24 -12.72 -7.00
N ARG A 89 -4.48 -12.23 -8.21
CA ARG A 89 -4.76 -13.09 -9.36
C ARG A 89 -3.49 -13.33 -10.15
N HIS A 90 -3.17 -14.59 -10.30
CA HIS A 90 -1.95 -14.99 -11.02
C HIS A 90 -1.98 -14.58 -12.48
N GLU A 91 -3.16 -14.55 -13.10
CA GLU A 91 -3.25 -14.16 -14.51
C GLU A 91 -2.78 -12.72 -14.73
N TYR A 92 -3.00 -11.82 -13.76
CA TYR A 92 -2.49 -10.46 -13.89
C TYR A 92 -0.97 -10.41 -13.74
N ALA A 93 -0.44 -11.21 -12.85
CA ALA A 93 1.00 -11.27 -12.64
C ALA A 93 1.71 -11.80 -13.89
N VAL A 94 1.11 -12.77 -14.56
CA VAL A 94 1.67 -13.36 -15.77
C VAL A 94 1.63 -12.38 -16.93
N GLN A 95 0.59 -11.59 -17.01
CA GLN A 95 0.40 -10.62 -18.10
C GLN A 95 1.19 -9.33 -17.88
N GLY A 96 1.55 -9.08 -16.66
CA GLY A 96 2.31 -7.90 -16.31
C GLY A 96 3.69 -7.92 -16.89
#